data_942bc155b28d958e3de574ac140eebbb
#
_entry.id   942bc155b28d958e3de574ac140eebbb
#
_cell.length_a   1.000
_cell.length_b   1.000
_cell.length_c   1.000
_cell.angle_alpha   90.00
_cell.angle_beta   90.00
_cell.angle_gamma   90.00
#
_symmetry.space_group_name_H-M   'P 1'
#
loop_
_entity.id
_entity.type
_entity.pdbx_description
1 polymer ?
#
loop_
_entity_poly.entity_id
_entity_poly.type
_entity_poly.pdbx_seq_one_letter_code
_entity_poly.pdbx_strand_id
1 'polypeptide(L)'
;MLFRSRTNEEGIKQFIKILNKYGLTGSEVPLEKVLHLKTGVNYIENNNMLVSGEFIDKKDFENYNKIIVPEDESYGANCIWVNETVIVPKGYPKIEKAIKDMGYKVLVTDTSEFKKIDGGLSCLSLRF
;
A
#
# COMPACT_ATOMS: atom_id res chain seq x y z
N MET A 1 6.96 -13.15 -17.28
CA MET A 1 6.82 -12.44 -15.97
C MET A 1 8.14 -11.77 -15.68
N LEU A 2 8.18 -10.45 -15.74
CA LEU A 2 9.39 -9.68 -15.41
C LEU A 2 9.37 -9.40 -13.91
N PHE A 3 10.08 -10.21 -13.14
CA PHE A 3 10.42 -9.83 -11.76
C PHE A 3 11.37 -8.63 -11.84
N ARG A 4 10.99 -7.51 -11.26
CA ARG A 4 11.92 -6.40 -11.16
C ARG A 4 13.07 -6.78 -10.21
N SER A 5 14.23 -6.25 -10.47
CA SER A 5 15.58 -6.62 -10.01
C SER A 5 15.84 -6.83 -8.50
N ARG A 6 14.84 -6.77 -7.64
CA ARG A 6 15.00 -6.84 -6.18
C ARG A 6 14.59 -8.15 -5.53
N THR A 7 13.91 -9.02 -6.26
CA THR A 7 13.59 -10.40 -5.85
C THR A 7 13.37 -11.27 -7.08
N ASN A 8 13.34 -12.58 -6.86
CA ASN A 8 13.05 -13.59 -7.86
C ASN A 8 12.09 -14.63 -7.28
N GLU A 9 11.65 -15.56 -8.11
CA GLU A 9 10.71 -16.62 -7.71
C GLU A 9 11.21 -17.42 -6.50
N GLU A 10 12.50 -17.74 -6.47
CA GLU A 10 13.09 -18.49 -5.36
C GLU A 10 13.06 -17.69 -4.05
N GLY A 11 13.38 -16.39 -4.09
CA GLY A 11 13.28 -15.50 -2.93
C GLY A 11 11.85 -15.39 -2.39
N ILE A 12 10.86 -15.34 -3.27
CA ILE A 12 9.43 -15.34 -2.89
C ILE A 12 9.07 -16.66 -2.20
N LYS A 13 9.43 -17.79 -2.77
CA LYS A 13 9.18 -19.12 -2.17
C LYS A 13 9.80 -19.26 -0.79
N GLN A 14 11.04 -18.82 -0.63
CA GLN A 14 11.74 -18.83 0.66
C GLN A 14 11.02 -17.97 1.69
N PHE A 15 10.58 -16.77 1.31
CA PHE A 15 9.86 -15.87 2.20
C PHE A 15 8.50 -16.45 2.63
N ILE A 16 7.73 -16.99 1.69
CA ILE A 16 6.45 -17.67 1.99
C ILE A 16 6.68 -18.85 2.95
N LYS A 17 7.74 -19.64 2.73
CA LYS A 17 8.09 -20.74 3.62
C LYS A 17 8.40 -20.27 5.05
N ILE A 18 9.04 -19.12 5.19
CA ILE A 18 9.28 -18.50 6.51
C ILE A 18 7.96 -18.07 7.14
N LEU A 19 7.09 -17.36 6.40
CA LEU A 19 5.78 -16.92 6.90
C LEU A 19 4.94 -18.09 7.42
N ASN A 20 4.93 -19.21 6.68
CA ASN A 20 4.19 -20.41 7.06
C ASN A 20 4.63 -20.99 8.42
N LYS A 21 5.92 -20.85 8.80
CA LYS A 21 6.40 -21.28 10.11
C LYS A 21 5.80 -20.50 11.28
N TYR A 22 5.32 -19.28 11.00
CA TYR A 22 4.67 -18.41 11.98
C TYR A 22 3.13 -18.41 11.84
N GLY A 23 2.58 -19.37 11.11
CA GLY A 23 1.14 -19.48 10.89
C GLY A 23 0.56 -18.40 9.95
N LEU A 24 1.43 -17.71 9.21
CA LEU A 24 1.04 -16.71 8.22
C LEU A 24 1.05 -17.32 6.82
N THR A 25 0.24 -16.77 5.94
CA THR A 25 0.24 -17.13 4.52
C THR A 25 0.87 -16.01 3.69
N GLY A 26 1.31 -16.32 2.48
CA GLY A 26 1.85 -15.35 1.54
C GLY A 26 1.44 -15.68 0.12
N SER A 27 1.24 -14.66 -0.68
CA SER A 27 1.00 -14.76 -2.12
C SER A 27 1.88 -13.76 -2.88
N GLU A 28 2.08 -14.03 -4.16
CA GLU A 28 2.81 -13.11 -5.03
C GLU A 28 1.84 -12.24 -5.82
N VAL A 29 2.21 -10.97 -6.01
CA VAL A 29 1.51 -10.04 -6.89
C VAL A 29 2.52 -9.53 -7.93
N PRO A 30 2.31 -9.80 -9.21
CA PRO A 30 3.24 -9.34 -10.24
C PRO A 30 3.17 -7.81 -10.40
N LEU A 31 4.34 -7.17 -10.48
CA LEU A 31 4.49 -5.73 -10.69
C LEU A 31 4.99 -5.46 -12.11
N GLU A 32 4.36 -4.52 -12.80
CA GLU A 32 4.72 -4.15 -14.18
C GLU A 32 5.36 -2.77 -14.27
N LYS A 33 4.76 -1.79 -13.62
CA LYS A 33 5.14 -0.37 -13.74
C LYS A 33 5.81 0.19 -12.50
N VAL A 34 5.36 -0.21 -11.32
CA VAL A 34 5.87 0.33 -10.05
C VAL A 34 7.02 -0.49 -9.48
N LEU A 35 7.81 0.13 -8.61
CA LEU A 35 8.96 -0.52 -7.98
C LEU A 35 8.56 -1.41 -6.80
N HIS A 36 7.54 -1.01 -6.04
CA HIS A 36 7.06 -1.70 -4.85
C HIS A 36 5.54 -1.78 -4.83
N LEU A 37 4.99 -2.90 -4.33
CA LEU A 37 3.55 -3.09 -4.14
C LEU A 37 2.94 -1.97 -3.30
N LYS A 38 3.57 -1.61 -2.19
CA LYS A 38 3.10 -0.56 -1.27
C LYS A 38 3.07 0.85 -1.87
N THR A 39 3.64 1.06 -3.04
CA THR A 39 3.51 2.34 -3.75
C THR A 39 2.07 2.58 -4.19
N GLY A 40 1.34 1.54 -4.54
CA GLY A 40 -0.01 1.68 -5.09
C GLY A 40 -1.09 0.87 -4.39
N VAL A 41 -0.74 0.11 -3.34
CA VAL A 41 -1.70 -0.71 -2.58
C VAL A 41 -1.45 -0.53 -1.09
N ASN A 42 -2.52 -0.25 -0.34
CA ASN A 42 -2.43 -0.17 1.12
C ASN A 42 -3.71 -0.61 1.81
N TYR A 43 -3.58 -1.57 2.71
CA TYR A 43 -4.67 -2.07 3.53
C TYR A 43 -4.85 -1.18 4.77
N ILE A 44 -6.09 -0.77 5.05
CA ILE A 44 -6.43 0.15 6.15
C ILE A 44 -7.47 -0.43 7.12
N GLU A 45 -7.49 -1.74 7.27
CA GLU A 45 -8.42 -2.51 8.11
C GLU A 45 -9.88 -2.58 7.55
N ASN A 46 -10.72 -3.38 8.21
CA ASN A 46 -12.13 -3.59 7.86
C ASN A 46 -12.36 -3.98 6.40
N ASN A 47 -11.47 -4.79 5.84
CA ASN A 47 -11.47 -5.20 4.44
C ASN A 47 -11.37 -4.04 3.43
N ASN A 48 -10.91 -2.86 3.85
CA ASN A 48 -10.74 -1.70 3.01
C ASN A 48 -9.29 -1.55 2.55
N MET A 49 -9.12 -1.24 1.28
CA MET A 49 -7.81 -1.14 0.64
C MET A 49 -7.76 0.03 -0.34
N LEU A 50 -6.74 0.89 -0.20
CA LEU A 50 -6.43 1.87 -1.23
C LEU A 50 -5.71 1.17 -2.37
N VAL A 51 -6.14 1.45 -3.60
CA VAL A 51 -5.51 0.93 -4.82
C VAL A 51 -5.34 2.02 -5.86
N SER A 52 -4.19 2.03 -6.52
CA SER A 52 -3.88 2.99 -7.58
C SER A 52 -3.24 2.31 -8.80
N GLY A 53 -3.30 2.98 -9.95
CA GLY A 53 -2.61 2.56 -11.16
C GLY A 53 -2.90 1.12 -11.57
N GLU A 54 -1.83 0.35 -11.81
CA GLU A 54 -1.91 -1.04 -12.30
C GLU A 54 -2.64 -2.03 -11.37
N PHE A 55 -2.92 -1.64 -10.12
CA PHE A 55 -3.52 -2.52 -9.12
C PHE A 55 -5.05 -2.46 -9.09
N ILE A 56 -5.66 -1.47 -9.73
CA ILE A 56 -7.11 -1.24 -9.68
C ILE A 56 -7.89 -2.47 -10.16
N ASP A 57 -7.46 -3.06 -11.26
CA ASP A 57 -8.14 -4.18 -11.91
C ASP A 57 -7.49 -5.54 -11.64
N LYS A 58 -6.49 -5.61 -10.75
CA LYS A 58 -5.87 -6.90 -10.41
C LYS A 58 -6.83 -7.77 -9.61
N LYS A 59 -6.94 -9.03 -10.04
CA LYS A 59 -7.77 -10.06 -9.39
C LYS A 59 -7.35 -10.36 -7.95
N ASP A 60 -6.06 -10.19 -7.67
CA ASP A 60 -5.49 -10.37 -6.32
C ASP A 60 -6.20 -9.53 -5.26
N PHE A 61 -6.86 -8.42 -5.66
CA PHE A 61 -7.53 -7.48 -4.77
C PHE A 61 -9.05 -7.43 -4.95
N GLU A 62 -9.66 -8.36 -5.68
CA GLU A 62 -11.11 -8.33 -5.95
C GLU A 62 -11.99 -8.53 -4.70
N ASN A 63 -11.46 -9.21 -3.69
CA ASN A 63 -12.17 -9.49 -2.45
C ASN A 63 -12.12 -8.34 -1.43
N TYR A 64 -11.46 -7.24 -1.74
CA TYR A 64 -11.36 -6.07 -0.88
C TYR A 64 -12.30 -4.96 -1.32
N ASN A 65 -12.78 -4.16 -0.36
CA ASN A 65 -13.44 -2.91 -0.63
C ASN A 65 -12.41 -1.89 -1.11
N LYS A 66 -12.36 -1.65 -2.42
CA LYS A 66 -11.34 -0.81 -3.02
C LYS A 66 -11.68 0.66 -2.91
N ILE A 67 -10.79 1.45 -2.36
CA ILE A 67 -10.76 2.91 -2.47
C ILE A 67 -9.84 3.24 -3.63
N ILE A 68 -10.44 3.62 -4.76
CA ILE A 68 -9.66 3.93 -5.97
C ILE A 68 -8.99 5.29 -5.80
N VAL A 69 -7.68 5.28 -5.86
CA VAL A 69 -6.84 6.48 -5.77
C VAL A 69 -6.60 7.02 -7.16
N PRO A 70 -6.98 8.28 -7.44
CA PRO A 70 -6.74 8.89 -8.74
C PRO A 70 -5.24 9.05 -9.02
N GLU A 71 -4.87 9.05 -10.30
CA GLU A 71 -3.47 9.06 -10.72
C GLU A 71 -2.71 10.28 -10.22
N ASP A 72 -3.34 11.45 -10.21
CA ASP A 72 -2.79 12.70 -9.71
C ASP A 72 -2.52 12.69 -8.20
N GLU A 73 -3.14 11.77 -7.46
CA GLU A 73 -2.92 11.56 -6.03
C GLU A 73 -2.25 10.21 -5.68
N SER A 74 -1.69 9.50 -6.66
CA SER A 74 -1.17 8.13 -6.49
C SER A 74 -0.17 7.95 -5.34
N TYR A 75 0.68 8.92 -5.07
CA TYR A 75 1.60 8.89 -3.93
C TYR A 75 0.86 8.78 -2.58
N GLY A 76 -0.32 9.38 -2.47
CA GLY A 76 -1.17 9.33 -1.27
C GLY A 76 -1.72 7.94 -0.95
N ALA A 77 -1.68 6.99 -1.90
CA ALA A 77 -2.01 5.60 -1.61
C ALA A 77 -1.09 4.98 -0.55
N ASN A 78 0.14 5.50 -0.42
CA ASN A 78 1.08 5.07 0.61
C ASN A 78 0.78 5.77 1.96
N CYS A 79 -0.30 5.36 2.60
CA CYS A 79 -0.68 5.76 3.95
C CYS A 79 -0.40 4.62 4.95
N ILE A 80 -0.61 4.86 6.24
CA ILE A 80 -0.54 3.81 7.27
C ILE A 80 -1.72 3.89 8.22
N TRP A 81 -2.28 2.73 8.55
CA TRP A 81 -3.28 2.61 9.60
C TRP A 81 -2.61 2.19 10.91
N VAL A 82 -2.88 2.93 11.98
CA VAL A 82 -2.39 2.64 13.32
C VAL A 82 -3.33 3.24 14.37
N ASN A 83 -3.65 2.48 15.40
CA ASN A 83 -4.48 2.92 16.53
C ASN A 83 -5.76 3.65 16.07
N GLU A 84 -6.55 2.98 15.20
CA GLU A 84 -7.83 3.49 14.65
C GLU A 84 -7.71 4.78 13.82
N THR A 85 -6.51 5.15 13.42
CA THR A 85 -6.24 6.37 12.65
C THR A 85 -5.48 6.02 11.38
N VAL A 86 -5.87 6.63 10.27
CA VAL A 86 -5.11 6.55 9.02
C VAL A 86 -4.24 7.79 8.91
N ILE A 87 -2.93 7.59 8.88
CA ILE A 87 -1.98 8.67 8.62
C ILE A 87 -1.79 8.77 7.11
N VAL A 88 -2.06 9.96 6.57
CA VAL A 88 -1.95 10.24 5.13
C VAL A 88 -0.92 11.33 4.87
N PRO A 89 -0.22 11.31 3.74
CA PRO A 89 0.68 12.38 3.38
C PRO A 89 -0.11 13.66 3.03
N LYS A 90 0.45 14.80 3.36
CA LYS A 90 -0.12 16.12 3.05
C LYS A 90 -0.17 16.36 1.54
N GLY A 91 -1.24 16.99 1.06
CA GLY A 91 -1.39 17.42 -0.33
C GLY A 91 -2.25 16.49 -1.19
N TYR A 92 -2.96 15.53 -0.58
CA TYR A 92 -3.82 14.56 -1.28
C TYR A 92 -5.27 14.62 -0.77
N PRO A 93 -6.01 15.71 -1.08
CA PRO A 93 -7.31 15.97 -0.47
C PRO A 93 -8.41 15.00 -0.89
N LYS A 94 -8.34 14.41 -2.08
CA LYS A 94 -9.33 13.43 -2.54
C LYS A 94 -9.24 12.14 -1.72
N ILE A 95 -8.01 11.68 -1.45
CA ILE A 95 -7.76 10.51 -0.62
C ILE A 95 -8.17 10.78 0.83
N GLU A 96 -7.74 11.92 1.38
CA GLU A 96 -8.11 12.32 2.73
C GLU A 96 -9.63 12.33 2.91
N LYS A 97 -10.35 12.90 1.94
CA LYS A 97 -11.82 12.90 1.95
C LYS A 97 -12.39 11.50 1.86
N ALA A 98 -11.92 10.67 0.92
CA ALA A 98 -12.43 9.32 0.72
C ALA A 98 -12.28 8.45 1.98
N ILE A 99 -11.15 8.56 2.67
CA ILE A 99 -10.89 7.84 3.92
C ILE A 99 -11.82 8.34 5.05
N LYS A 100 -12.01 9.65 5.17
CA LYS A 100 -12.93 10.25 6.15
C LYS A 100 -14.38 9.87 5.90
N ASP A 101 -14.83 9.86 4.64
CA ASP A 101 -16.19 9.47 4.25
C ASP A 101 -16.51 8.01 4.63
N MET A 102 -15.50 7.16 4.75
CA MET A 102 -15.61 5.78 5.26
C MET A 102 -15.58 5.68 6.79
N GLY A 103 -15.52 6.79 7.50
CA GLY A 103 -15.59 6.84 8.95
C GLY A 103 -14.23 6.69 9.68
N TYR A 104 -13.12 6.69 8.95
CA TYR A 104 -11.80 6.64 9.60
C TYR A 104 -11.38 8.00 10.16
N LYS A 105 -10.70 7.98 11.29
CA LYS A 105 -9.92 9.13 11.75
C LYS A 105 -8.74 9.32 10.83
N VAL A 106 -8.45 10.56 10.44
CA VAL A 106 -7.34 10.88 9.54
C VAL A 106 -6.39 11.86 10.21
N LEU A 107 -5.10 11.52 10.18
CA LEU A 107 -4.00 12.41 10.55
C LEU A 107 -3.18 12.72 9.31
N VAL A 108 -2.99 13.99 9.03
CA VAL A 108 -2.19 14.45 7.89
C VAL A 108 -0.79 14.81 8.35
N THR A 109 0.24 14.30 7.65
CA THR A 109 1.65 14.64 7.94
C THR A 109 2.39 15.02 6.66
N ASP A 110 3.36 15.92 6.80
CA ASP A 110 4.17 16.36 5.67
C ASP A 110 5.31 15.37 5.39
N THR A 111 5.32 14.82 4.20
CA THR A 111 6.35 13.89 3.71
C THR A 111 7.06 14.41 2.46
N SER A 112 6.95 15.71 2.17
CA SER A 112 7.44 16.32 0.92
C SER A 112 8.93 16.09 0.67
N GLU A 113 9.75 16.16 1.71
CA GLU A 113 11.19 15.93 1.59
C GLU A 113 11.52 14.45 1.33
N PHE A 114 10.82 13.54 1.99
CA PHE A 114 10.99 12.10 1.78
C PHE A 114 10.52 11.64 0.40
N LYS A 115 9.47 12.27 -0.13
CA LYS A 115 8.98 12.02 -1.49
C LYS A 115 10.06 12.26 -2.55
N LYS A 116 10.96 13.22 -2.35
CA LYS A 116 12.06 13.53 -3.27
C LYS A 116 13.04 12.37 -3.44
N ILE A 117 13.08 11.44 -2.50
CA ILE A 117 13.93 10.24 -2.51
C ILE A 117 13.09 8.96 -2.53
N ASP A 118 11.90 9.02 -3.12
CA ASP A 118 10.94 7.91 -3.25
C ASP A 118 10.45 7.31 -1.91
N GLY A 119 10.62 8.04 -0.79
CA GLY A 119 10.17 7.62 0.53
C GLY A 119 8.67 7.91 0.72
N GLY A 120 7.91 6.91 1.15
CA GLY A 120 6.51 7.05 1.56
C GLY A 120 6.32 6.70 3.03
N LEU A 121 5.13 6.92 3.58
CA LEU A 121 4.84 6.70 5.01
C LEU A 121 5.15 5.28 5.45
N SER A 122 4.81 4.26 4.65
CA SER A 122 5.11 2.87 4.99
C SER A 122 6.61 2.57 4.98
N CYS A 123 7.40 3.29 4.18
CA CYS A 123 8.86 3.17 4.15
C CYS A 123 9.52 3.78 5.40
N LEU A 124 8.86 4.77 6.01
CA LEU A 124 9.36 5.53 7.17
C LEU A 124 8.88 4.95 8.50
N SER A 125 8.13 3.85 8.48
CA SER A 125 7.54 3.24 9.67
C SER A 125 8.07 1.84 9.92
N LEU A 126 8.32 1.53 11.19
CA LEU A 126 8.52 0.19 11.70
C LEU A 126 7.37 -0.18 12.63
N ARG A 127 6.89 -1.41 12.51
CA ARG A 127 5.81 -1.96 13.36
C ARG A 127 6.31 -3.24 14.01
N PHE A 128 6.23 -3.31 15.31
CA PHE A 128 6.66 -4.46 16.14
C PHE A 128 5.75 -4.63 17.34
#